data_48d6e0d0aa48fa3e979b5c0c4559970f
#
_entry.id   48d6e0d0aa48fa3e979b5c0c4559970f
#
_cell.length_a   1.000
_cell.length_b   1.000
_cell.length_c   1.000
_cell.angle_alpha   90.00
_cell.angle_beta   90.00
_cell.angle_gamma   90.00
#
_symmetry.space_group_name_H-M   'P 1'
#
loop_
_entity.id
_entity.type
_entity.pdbx_description
1 polymer ?
#
loop_
_entity_poly.entity_id
_entity_poly.type
_entity_poly.pdbx_seq_one_letter_code
_entity_poly.pdbx_strand_id
1 'polypeptide(L)'
;MADDNEVAGSGTQLAARAAWEEARAAWLAAQQAAETALHVALDARAGWFSARAAAIEAKRLGWAAQKAARAEGSPVQGGEADARALWAAERAEKAAWAAWDHARNAWLEETVD
;
A
#
# COMPACT_ATOMS: atom_id res chain seq x y z
N MET A 1 4.69 11.12 -60.51
CA MET A 1 4.21 9.80 -60.46
C MET A 1 4.61 9.05 -59.23
N ALA A 2 5.84 8.99 -58.91
CA ALA A 2 6.29 8.51 -57.64
C ALA A 2 5.68 9.34 -56.49
N ASP A 3 5.36 10.57 -56.76
CA ASP A 3 4.89 11.54 -55.76
C ASP A 3 3.57 11.16 -55.14
N ASP A 4 2.62 10.61 -55.92
CA ASP A 4 1.32 10.23 -55.39
C ASP A 4 1.45 9.04 -54.43
N ASN A 5 2.30 8.09 -54.78
CA ASN A 5 2.57 6.94 -53.93
C ASN A 5 3.36 7.30 -52.71
N GLU A 6 4.29 8.24 -52.84
CA GLU A 6 5.08 8.73 -51.73
C GLU A 6 4.20 9.52 -50.76
N VAL A 7 3.30 10.34 -51.23
CA VAL A 7 2.38 11.12 -50.41
C VAL A 7 1.43 10.16 -49.65
N ALA A 8 0.88 9.17 -50.35
CA ALA A 8 0.02 8.20 -49.71
C ALA A 8 0.77 7.36 -48.69
N GLY A 9 1.98 6.91 -49.02
CA GLY A 9 2.85 6.19 -48.11
C GLY A 9 3.25 7.03 -46.91
N SER A 10 3.57 8.28 -47.13
CA SER A 10 3.96 9.22 -46.09
C SER A 10 2.79 9.49 -45.14
N GLY A 11 1.57 9.66 -45.66
CA GLY A 11 0.34 9.82 -44.85
C GLY A 11 0.05 8.62 -43.99
N THR A 12 0.22 7.41 -44.57
CA THR A 12 0.04 6.16 -43.83
C THR A 12 1.11 5.98 -42.76
N GLN A 13 2.34 6.34 -43.07
CA GLN A 13 3.47 6.28 -42.15
C GLN A 13 3.26 7.24 -40.98
N LEU A 14 2.79 8.45 -41.24
CA LEU A 14 2.51 9.45 -40.21
C LEU A 14 1.38 8.98 -39.29
N ALA A 15 0.32 8.40 -39.87
CA ALA A 15 -0.78 7.85 -39.09
C ALA A 15 -0.32 6.70 -38.20
N ALA A 16 0.50 5.80 -38.75
CA ALA A 16 1.06 4.66 -38.01
C ALA A 16 1.97 5.13 -36.89
N ARG A 17 2.78 6.13 -37.16
CA ARG A 17 3.68 6.72 -36.16
C ARG A 17 2.90 7.39 -35.05
N ALA A 18 1.85 8.15 -35.38
CA ALA A 18 1.01 8.79 -34.39
C ALA A 18 0.32 7.76 -33.50
N ALA A 19 -0.19 6.66 -34.08
CA ALA A 19 -0.81 5.57 -33.34
C ALA A 19 0.21 4.89 -32.41
N TRP A 20 1.45 4.70 -32.90
CA TRP A 20 2.51 4.12 -32.09
C TRP A 20 2.90 5.02 -30.92
N GLU A 21 3.03 6.33 -31.15
CA GLU A 21 3.35 7.29 -30.12
C GLU A 21 2.26 7.36 -29.06
N GLU A 22 1.00 7.31 -29.49
CA GLU A 22 -0.15 7.28 -28.58
C GLU A 22 -0.13 6.01 -27.73
N ALA A 23 0.09 4.86 -28.34
CA ALA A 23 0.18 3.58 -27.63
C ALA A 23 1.35 3.56 -26.67
N ARG A 24 2.49 4.11 -27.07
CA ARG A 24 3.66 4.21 -26.20
C ARG A 24 3.39 5.13 -25.00
N ALA A 25 2.75 6.26 -25.22
CA ALA A 25 2.39 7.18 -24.15
C ALA A 25 1.42 6.52 -23.16
N ALA A 26 0.44 5.76 -23.65
CA ALA A 26 -0.49 5.03 -22.83
C ALA A 26 0.22 3.95 -22.01
N TRP A 27 1.15 3.25 -22.62
CA TRP A 27 1.95 2.22 -21.94
C TRP A 27 2.82 2.83 -20.83
N LEU A 28 3.48 3.95 -21.11
CA LEU A 28 4.29 4.65 -20.10
C LEU A 28 3.44 5.14 -18.94
N ALA A 29 2.25 5.68 -19.23
CA ALA A 29 1.31 6.12 -18.19
C ALA A 29 0.85 4.95 -17.33
N ALA A 30 0.56 3.81 -17.95
CA ALA A 30 0.19 2.60 -17.23
C ALA A 30 1.33 2.09 -16.33
N GLN A 31 2.56 2.13 -16.83
CA GLN A 31 3.74 1.78 -16.03
C GLN A 31 3.90 2.70 -14.83
N GLN A 32 3.73 4.01 -15.03
CA GLN A 32 3.81 4.97 -13.94
C GLN A 32 2.72 4.75 -12.90
N ALA A 33 1.50 4.45 -13.34
CA ALA A 33 0.39 4.15 -12.44
C ALA A 33 0.68 2.90 -11.61
N ALA A 34 1.20 1.85 -12.25
CA ALA A 34 1.57 0.61 -11.56
C ALA A 34 2.70 0.84 -10.56
N GLU A 35 3.70 1.63 -10.93
CA GLU A 35 4.82 1.97 -10.07
C GLU A 35 4.38 2.78 -8.85
N THR A 36 3.52 3.76 -9.06
CA THR A 36 2.94 4.56 -7.98
C THR A 36 2.12 3.68 -7.04
N ALA A 37 1.29 2.80 -7.60
CA ALA A 37 0.49 1.87 -6.82
C ALA A 37 1.37 0.91 -6.00
N LEU A 38 2.49 0.46 -6.57
CA LEU A 38 3.46 -0.37 -5.86
C LEU A 38 4.05 0.36 -4.66
N HIS A 39 4.48 1.61 -4.85
CA HIS A 39 5.03 2.41 -3.75
C HIS A 39 4.01 2.63 -2.64
N VAL A 40 2.77 2.93 -2.99
CA VAL A 40 1.69 3.07 -2.01
C VAL A 40 1.49 1.76 -1.24
N ALA A 41 1.51 0.63 -1.94
CA ALA A 41 1.36 -0.68 -1.31
C ALA A 41 2.53 -0.99 -0.36
N LEU A 42 3.76 -0.68 -0.76
CA LEU A 42 4.94 -0.90 0.08
C LEU A 42 4.93 -0.01 1.33
N ASP A 43 4.53 1.25 1.19
CA ASP A 43 4.41 2.17 2.32
C ASP A 43 3.32 1.70 3.29
N ALA A 44 2.18 1.27 2.76
CA ALA A 44 1.08 0.74 3.57
C ALA A 44 1.49 -0.54 4.30
N ARG A 45 2.27 -1.40 3.64
CA ARG A 45 2.82 -2.62 4.26
C ARG A 45 3.75 -2.27 5.42
N ALA A 46 4.64 -1.31 5.23
CA ALA A 46 5.55 -0.84 6.29
C ALA A 46 4.75 -0.28 7.47
N GLY A 47 3.70 0.49 7.19
CA GLY A 47 2.80 1.01 8.21
C GLY A 47 2.11 -0.10 9.00
N TRP A 48 1.69 -1.17 8.33
CA TRP A 48 1.10 -2.31 9.01
C TRP A 48 2.10 -3.03 9.91
N PHE A 49 3.32 -3.26 9.44
CA PHE A 49 4.37 -3.87 10.26
C PHE A 49 4.67 -3.04 11.52
N SER A 50 4.74 -1.72 11.38
CA SER A 50 4.93 -0.82 12.52
C SER A 50 3.76 -0.88 13.51
N ALA A 51 2.54 -0.86 13.01
CA ALA A 51 1.34 -0.93 13.84
C ALA A 51 1.24 -2.29 14.56
N ARG A 52 1.60 -3.36 13.88
CA ARG A 52 1.65 -4.71 14.47
C ARG A 52 2.69 -4.80 15.58
N ALA A 53 3.88 -4.26 15.34
CA ALA A 53 4.95 -4.23 16.35
C ALA A 53 4.50 -3.45 17.59
N ALA A 54 3.82 -2.31 17.40
CA ALA A 54 3.28 -1.51 18.49
C ALA A 54 2.22 -2.28 19.28
N ALA A 55 1.35 -3.01 18.61
CA ALA A 55 0.32 -3.83 19.26
C ALA A 55 0.94 -4.96 20.08
N ILE A 56 1.96 -5.64 19.53
CA ILE A 56 2.69 -6.69 20.23
C ILE A 56 3.37 -6.12 21.49
N GLU A 57 4.01 -4.95 21.35
CA GLU A 57 4.69 -4.29 22.48
C GLU A 57 3.70 -3.86 23.56
N ALA A 58 2.55 -3.31 23.18
CA ALA A 58 1.49 -2.94 24.12
C ALA A 58 1.00 -4.15 24.91
N LYS A 59 0.83 -5.29 24.22
CA LYS A 59 0.43 -6.54 24.84
C LYS A 59 1.49 -7.04 25.82
N ARG A 60 2.76 -7.00 25.42
CA ARG A 60 3.89 -7.41 26.25
C ARG A 60 3.97 -6.58 27.54
N LEU A 61 3.83 -5.27 27.41
CA LEU A 61 3.86 -4.36 28.55
C LEU A 61 2.68 -4.59 29.50
N GLY A 62 1.50 -4.81 28.96
CA GLY A 62 0.31 -5.14 29.76
C GLY A 62 0.49 -6.41 30.56
N TRP A 63 1.05 -7.46 29.92
CA TRP A 63 1.32 -8.73 30.60
C TRP A 63 2.39 -8.57 31.69
N ALA A 64 3.45 -7.83 31.43
CA ALA A 64 4.52 -7.58 32.39
C ALA A 64 3.97 -6.84 33.61
N ALA A 65 3.13 -5.84 33.40
CA ALA A 65 2.49 -5.09 34.49
C ALA A 65 1.58 -5.98 35.33
N GLN A 66 0.79 -6.86 34.71
CA GLN A 66 -0.06 -7.80 35.43
C GLN A 66 0.76 -8.79 36.26
N LYS A 67 1.83 -9.32 35.66
CA LYS A 67 2.71 -10.26 36.34
C LYS A 67 3.37 -9.61 37.56
N ALA A 68 3.85 -8.36 37.41
CA ALA A 68 4.46 -7.62 38.51
C ALA A 68 3.47 -7.35 39.63
N ALA A 69 2.24 -6.95 39.27
CA ALA A 69 1.17 -6.70 40.27
C ALA A 69 0.82 -7.98 41.05
N ARG A 70 0.75 -9.11 40.37
CA ARG A 70 0.47 -10.39 41.03
C ARG A 70 1.59 -10.80 41.98
N ALA A 71 2.85 -10.59 41.55
CA ALA A 71 4.00 -10.92 42.38
C ALA A 71 4.07 -10.09 43.66
N GLU A 72 3.63 -8.83 43.59
CA GLU A 72 3.61 -7.91 44.75
C GLU A 72 2.34 -8.07 45.59
N GLY A 73 1.37 -8.84 45.13
CA GLY A 73 0.08 -8.96 45.80
C GLY A 73 -0.76 -7.70 45.74
N SER A 74 -0.40 -6.78 44.86
CA SER A 74 -1.09 -5.50 44.68
C SER A 74 -2.18 -5.61 43.65
N PRO A 75 -3.29 -4.84 43.77
CA PRO A 75 -4.25 -4.76 42.68
C PRO A 75 -3.59 -4.13 41.46
N VAL A 76 -3.99 -4.57 40.26
CA VAL A 76 -3.45 -4.03 39.02
C VAL A 76 -3.91 -2.56 38.89
N GLN A 77 -2.97 -1.64 39.02
CA GLN A 77 -3.24 -0.22 38.84
C GLN A 77 -3.00 0.16 37.39
N GLY A 78 -3.86 1.03 36.86
CA GLY A 78 -3.77 1.47 35.48
C GLY A 78 -4.29 0.47 34.45
N GLY A 79 -5.00 -0.57 34.89
CA GLY A 79 -5.53 -1.59 33.99
C GLY A 79 -6.43 -1.05 32.90
N GLU A 80 -7.22 -0.01 33.22
CA GLU A 80 -8.07 0.64 32.20
C GLU A 80 -7.26 1.40 31.15
N ALA A 81 -6.21 2.10 31.60
CA ALA A 81 -5.34 2.84 30.66
C ALA A 81 -4.58 1.86 29.76
N ASP A 82 -4.07 0.77 30.33
CA ASP A 82 -3.37 -0.26 29.58
C ASP A 82 -4.31 -0.94 28.57
N ALA A 83 -5.54 -1.23 28.97
CA ALA A 83 -6.55 -1.82 28.09
C ALA A 83 -6.89 -0.87 26.93
N ARG A 84 -7.03 0.43 27.21
CA ARG A 84 -7.30 1.43 26.17
C ARG A 84 -6.13 1.54 25.20
N ALA A 85 -4.90 1.51 25.71
CA ALA A 85 -3.70 1.58 24.89
C ALA A 85 -3.60 0.34 23.97
N LEU A 86 -3.91 -0.84 24.51
CA LEU A 86 -3.93 -2.08 23.71
C LEU A 86 -5.03 -2.02 22.65
N TRP A 87 -6.23 -1.58 23.00
CA TRP A 87 -7.33 -1.47 22.05
C TRP A 87 -7.01 -0.46 20.93
N ALA A 88 -6.39 0.68 21.30
CA ALA A 88 -5.98 1.66 20.32
C ALA A 88 -4.94 1.08 19.37
N ALA A 89 -3.97 0.34 19.89
CA ALA A 89 -2.93 -0.31 19.08
C ALA A 89 -3.52 -1.39 18.16
N GLU A 90 -4.45 -2.19 18.66
CA GLU A 90 -5.13 -3.22 17.86
C GLU A 90 -5.97 -2.60 16.74
N ARG A 91 -6.67 -1.50 17.04
CA ARG A 91 -7.44 -0.79 16.01
C ARG A 91 -6.54 -0.17 14.95
N ALA A 92 -5.40 0.38 15.37
CA ALA A 92 -4.42 0.95 14.45
C ALA A 92 -3.84 -0.15 13.54
N GLU A 93 -3.52 -1.33 14.09
CA GLU A 93 -3.06 -2.49 13.32
C GLU A 93 -4.11 -2.91 12.30
N LYS A 94 -5.36 -3.01 12.71
CA LYS A 94 -6.46 -3.42 11.84
C LYS A 94 -6.69 -2.42 10.71
N ALA A 95 -6.63 -1.12 11.03
CA ALA A 95 -6.76 -0.07 10.02
C ALA A 95 -5.58 -0.09 9.05
N ALA A 96 -4.37 -0.31 9.56
CA ALA A 96 -3.17 -0.40 8.73
C ALA A 96 -3.20 -1.63 7.81
N TRP A 97 -3.70 -2.76 8.30
CA TRP A 97 -3.91 -3.96 7.49
C TRP A 97 -4.89 -3.68 6.35
N ALA A 98 -6.03 -3.04 6.67
CA ALA A 98 -7.03 -2.70 5.67
C ALA A 98 -6.46 -1.76 4.59
N ALA A 99 -5.64 -0.80 5.00
CA ALA A 99 -4.97 0.12 4.08
C ALA A 99 -4.00 -0.62 3.15
N TRP A 100 -3.22 -1.57 3.71
CA TRP A 100 -2.30 -2.37 2.90
C TRP A 100 -3.06 -3.29 1.95
N ASP A 101 -4.12 -3.96 2.42
CA ASP A 101 -4.95 -4.82 1.59
C ASP A 101 -5.55 -4.05 0.40
N HIS A 102 -6.07 -2.86 0.67
CA HIS A 102 -6.62 -1.97 -0.35
C HIS A 102 -5.55 -1.55 -1.37
N ALA A 103 -4.40 -1.11 -0.88
CA ALA A 103 -3.29 -0.66 -1.72
C ALA A 103 -2.72 -1.81 -2.56
N ARG A 104 -2.61 -3.01 -1.98
CA ARG A 104 -2.15 -4.21 -2.69
C ARG A 104 -3.11 -4.56 -3.82
N ASN A 105 -4.40 -4.54 -3.55
CA ASN A 105 -5.40 -4.85 -4.56
C ASN A 105 -5.39 -3.82 -5.69
N ALA A 106 -5.23 -2.53 -5.37
CA ALA A 106 -5.09 -1.49 -6.37
C ALA A 106 -3.85 -1.71 -7.25
N TRP A 107 -2.72 -2.10 -6.65
CA TRP A 107 -1.52 -2.43 -7.40
C TRP A 107 -1.71 -3.64 -8.30
N LEU A 108 -2.37 -4.68 -7.80
CA LEU A 108 -2.66 -5.87 -8.60
C LEU A 108 -3.57 -5.54 -9.79
N GLU A 109 -4.54 -4.67 -9.62
CA GLU A 109 -5.41 -4.21 -10.71
C GLU A 109 -4.62 -3.47 -11.80
N GLU A 110 -3.61 -2.69 -11.41
CA GLU A 110 -2.77 -1.95 -12.36
C GLU A 110 -1.81 -2.88 -13.12
N THR A 111 -1.47 -4.04 -12.56
CA THR A 111 -0.49 -4.95 -13.16
C THR A 111 -1.13 -6.12 -13.93
N VAL A 112 -2.43 -6.34 -13.78
CA VAL A 112 -3.16 -7.40 -14.47
C VAL A 112 -3.90 -6.80 -15.65
N ASP A 113 -3.55 -7.22 -16.85
CA ASP A 113 -4.23 -6.83 -18.09
C ASP A 113 -5.34 -7.80 -18.45
#